data_c6022f7813ef4b2047306bb5d7f8a9c4
#
_entry.id   c6022f7813ef4b2047306bb5d7f8a9c4
#
_cell.length_a   1.000
_cell.length_b   1.000
_cell.length_c   1.000
_cell.angle_alpha   90.00
_cell.angle_beta   90.00
_cell.angle_gamma   90.00
#
_symmetry.space_group_name_H-M   'P 1'
#
loop_
_entity.id
_entity.type
_entity.pdbx_description
1 polymer ?
#
loop_
_entity_poly.entity_id
_entity_poly.type
_entity_poly.pdbx_seq_one_letter_code
_entity_poly.pdbx_strand_id
1 'polypeptide(L)'
;MDDLIKLERNVRSTYATTLSLLASRFHYHLPISDRDVPGSPRVLFLGNHSSGKSSFINHLAGAEIQQSGLAPTDDGFTLITYGEVEESMDGQTVVTHPDLDYHDMADLGPEFLAKLQYKAYPAENLRHLTLIDSPGMIDSASGSQLRGYDFRECVRRFAESADLILFFFDPDKPGTTGEAISIFTEQLVGLDHKVLIILNKVDLCDHIRDFARTYGTLCWNLSKTIPTKDTPRIYTTYIPDLATGEPDQKNTIPLSLIHI
;
A
#
# COMPACT_ATOMS: atom_id res chain seq x y z
N MET A 1 9.26 -8.73 -22.35
CA MET A 1 8.86 -9.24 -21.05
C MET A 1 9.85 -10.28 -20.52
N ASP A 2 10.19 -11.31 -21.30
CA ASP A 2 11.22 -12.29 -20.94
C ASP A 2 12.61 -11.69 -20.65
N ASP A 3 12.95 -10.58 -21.29
CA ASP A 3 14.24 -9.90 -21.07
C ASP A 3 14.36 -9.25 -19.68
N LEU A 4 13.27 -8.73 -19.12
CA LEU A 4 13.25 -8.16 -17.77
C LEU A 4 13.43 -9.24 -16.70
N ILE A 5 12.72 -10.36 -16.82
CA ILE A 5 12.84 -11.50 -15.92
C ILE A 5 14.26 -12.08 -15.98
N LYS A 6 14.81 -12.15 -17.19
CA LYS A 6 16.18 -12.62 -17.39
C LYS A 6 17.20 -11.67 -16.80
N LEU A 7 16.98 -10.35 -16.93
CA LEU A 7 17.82 -9.31 -16.33
C LEU A 7 17.79 -9.41 -14.81
N GLU A 8 16.62 -9.48 -14.22
CA GLU A 8 16.43 -9.63 -12.77
C GLU A 8 17.17 -10.87 -12.23
N ARG A 9 16.98 -12.03 -12.87
CA ARG A 9 17.67 -13.27 -12.49
C ARG A 9 19.20 -13.12 -12.58
N ASN A 10 19.69 -12.44 -13.61
CA ASN A 10 21.12 -12.21 -13.79
C ASN A 10 21.65 -11.25 -12.69
N VAL A 11 20.93 -10.19 -12.35
CA VAL A 11 21.31 -9.26 -11.30
C VAL A 11 21.37 -9.97 -9.95
N ARG A 12 20.32 -10.72 -9.58
CA ARG A 12 20.30 -11.53 -8.34
C ARG A 12 21.45 -12.53 -8.29
N SER A 13 21.68 -13.27 -9.38
CA SER A 13 22.78 -14.23 -9.46
C SER A 13 24.13 -13.55 -9.30
N THR A 14 24.37 -12.43 -9.97
CA THR A 14 25.63 -11.69 -9.89
C THR A 14 25.85 -11.14 -8.48
N TYR A 15 24.80 -10.61 -7.85
CA TYR A 15 24.87 -10.14 -6.48
C TYR A 15 25.27 -11.27 -5.52
N ALA A 16 24.51 -12.37 -5.52
CA ALA A 16 24.71 -13.48 -4.60
C ALA A 16 26.06 -14.20 -4.81
N THR A 17 26.45 -14.46 -6.06
CA THR A 17 27.62 -15.29 -6.36
C THR A 17 28.93 -14.52 -6.46
N THR A 18 28.87 -13.22 -6.76
CA THR A 18 30.07 -12.43 -7.02
C THR A 18 30.23 -11.29 -6.02
N LEU A 19 29.26 -10.38 -5.94
CA LEU A 19 29.39 -9.16 -5.16
C LEU A 19 29.39 -9.42 -3.66
N SER A 20 28.46 -10.23 -3.17
CA SER A 20 28.35 -10.56 -1.75
C SER A 20 29.59 -11.34 -1.25
N LEU A 21 30.10 -12.28 -2.06
CA LEU A 21 31.31 -13.02 -1.75
C LEU A 21 32.57 -12.12 -1.71
N LEU A 22 32.69 -11.21 -2.67
CA LEU A 22 33.82 -10.27 -2.70
C LEU A 22 33.76 -9.31 -1.52
N ALA A 23 32.59 -8.76 -1.24
CA ALA A 23 32.37 -7.86 -0.11
C ALA A 23 32.77 -8.52 1.23
N SER A 24 32.31 -9.76 1.45
CA SER A 24 32.68 -10.54 2.63
C SER A 24 34.20 -10.77 2.72
N ARG A 25 34.84 -11.11 1.61
CA ARG A 25 36.31 -11.33 1.57
C ARG A 25 37.14 -10.10 1.90
N PHE A 26 36.68 -8.94 1.45
CA PHE A 26 37.39 -7.67 1.65
C PHE A 26 36.86 -6.86 2.85
N HIS A 27 35.98 -7.43 3.66
CA HIS A 27 35.30 -6.75 4.77
C HIS A 27 34.66 -5.42 4.35
N TYR A 28 34.18 -5.36 3.13
CA TYR A 28 33.52 -4.20 2.57
C TYR A 28 31.99 -4.32 2.81
N HIS A 29 31.40 -3.29 3.40
CA HIS A 29 29.97 -3.24 3.55
C HIS A 29 29.34 -2.75 2.23
N LEU A 30 28.63 -3.63 1.54
CA LEU A 30 27.87 -3.23 0.35
C LEU A 30 26.74 -2.28 0.79
N PRO A 31 26.62 -1.11 0.14
CA PRO A 31 25.50 -0.20 0.41
C PRO A 31 24.17 -0.71 -0.16
N ILE A 32 24.19 -1.87 -0.79
CA ILE A 32 23.04 -2.54 -1.41
C ILE A 32 22.76 -3.80 -0.60
N SER A 33 21.54 -3.94 -0.10
CA SER A 33 21.07 -5.16 0.55
C SER A 33 20.47 -6.12 -0.48
N ASP A 34 20.21 -7.36 -0.07
CA ASP A 34 19.46 -8.31 -0.90
C ASP A 34 18.07 -7.78 -1.28
N ARG A 35 17.52 -6.84 -0.48
CA ARG A 35 16.24 -6.17 -0.72
C ARG A 35 16.28 -5.15 -1.85
N ASP A 36 17.45 -4.57 -2.12
CA ASP A 36 17.65 -3.59 -3.19
C ASP A 36 17.84 -4.27 -4.55
N VAL A 37 17.97 -5.60 -4.56
CA VAL A 37 18.05 -6.37 -5.81
C VAL A 37 16.64 -6.42 -6.42
N PRO A 38 16.47 -6.01 -7.69
CA PRO A 38 15.17 -5.90 -8.32
C PRO A 38 14.30 -7.14 -8.12
N GLY A 39 13.16 -6.96 -7.50
CA GLY A 39 12.05 -7.91 -7.40
C GLY A 39 10.81 -7.32 -8.05
N SER A 40 9.68 -7.98 -7.91
CA SER A 40 8.40 -7.38 -8.30
C SER A 40 8.18 -6.09 -7.51
N PRO A 41 7.88 -4.96 -8.18
CA PRO A 41 7.58 -3.71 -7.49
C PRO A 41 6.50 -3.89 -6.42
N ARG A 42 6.72 -3.30 -5.25
CA ARG A 42 5.83 -3.40 -4.10
C ARG A 42 5.05 -2.11 -3.92
N VAL A 43 3.73 -2.21 -3.88
CA VAL A 43 2.83 -1.07 -3.65
C VAL A 43 2.13 -1.23 -2.32
N LEU A 44 2.39 -0.31 -1.40
CA LEU A 44 1.77 -0.28 -0.07
C LEU A 44 0.52 0.61 -0.10
N PHE A 45 -0.60 0.05 0.36
CA PHE A 45 -1.88 0.75 0.50
C PHE A 45 -2.10 1.15 1.94
N LEU A 46 -2.15 2.45 2.20
CA LEU A 46 -2.43 3.03 3.50
C LEU A 46 -3.71 3.87 3.46
N GLY A 47 -4.38 4.03 4.57
CA GLY A 47 -5.55 4.92 4.67
C GLY A 47 -6.55 4.44 5.70
N ASN A 48 -7.52 5.29 5.98
CA ASN A 48 -8.56 5.01 6.97
C ASN A 48 -9.40 3.79 6.62
N HIS A 49 -10.06 3.25 7.65
CA HIS A 49 -11.10 2.24 7.43
C HIS A 49 -12.13 2.78 6.43
N SER A 50 -12.60 1.94 5.54
CA SER A 50 -13.56 2.29 4.48
C SER A 50 -13.11 3.35 3.47
N SER A 51 -11.83 3.70 3.38
CA SER A 51 -11.33 4.64 2.35
C SER A 51 -11.29 4.06 0.92
N GLY A 52 -11.61 2.77 0.77
CA GLY A 52 -11.71 2.09 -0.53
C GLY A 52 -10.42 1.41 -0.99
N LYS A 53 -9.44 1.16 -0.11
CA LYS A 53 -8.21 0.42 -0.45
C LYS A 53 -8.49 -0.94 -1.06
N SER A 54 -9.22 -1.79 -0.36
CA SER A 54 -9.52 -3.16 -0.80
C SER A 54 -10.34 -3.18 -2.10
N SER A 55 -11.28 -2.24 -2.26
CA SER A 55 -12.02 -2.08 -3.52
C SER A 55 -11.10 -1.66 -4.67
N PHE A 56 -10.13 -0.78 -4.41
CA PHE A 56 -9.16 -0.36 -5.41
C PHE A 56 -8.23 -1.53 -5.80
N ILE A 57 -7.80 -2.34 -4.84
CA ILE A 57 -7.02 -3.56 -5.07
C ILE A 57 -7.79 -4.54 -5.93
N ASN A 58 -9.06 -4.80 -5.62
CA ASN A 58 -9.92 -5.68 -6.39
C ASN A 58 -10.12 -5.16 -7.82
N HIS A 59 -10.34 -3.85 -7.98
CA HIS A 59 -10.46 -3.23 -9.30
C HIS A 59 -9.16 -3.37 -10.11
N LEU A 60 -8.01 -3.11 -9.50
CA LEU A 60 -6.70 -3.25 -10.14
C LEU A 60 -6.41 -4.70 -10.56
N ALA A 61 -6.75 -5.65 -9.70
CA ALA A 61 -6.60 -7.07 -9.98
C ALA A 61 -7.61 -7.60 -11.01
N GLY A 62 -8.75 -6.92 -11.16
CA GLY A 62 -9.86 -7.39 -11.99
C GLY A 62 -10.61 -8.58 -11.37
N ALA A 63 -10.50 -8.78 -10.05
CA ALA A 63 -11.08 -9.89 -9.31
C ALA A 63 -11.33 -9.51 -7.84
N GLU A 64 -12.27 -10.18 -7.19
CA GLU A 64 -12.55 -10.01 -5.76
C GLU A 64 -11.58 -10.82 -4.90
N ILE A 65 -10.39 -10.31 -4.66
CA ILE A 65 -9.34 -10.95 -3.85
C ILE A 65 -9.47 -10.57 -2.38
N GLN A 66 -9.82 -9.31 -2.11
CA GLN A 66 -10.03 -8.78 -0.77
C GLN A 66 -11.51 -8.63 -0.49
N GLN A 67 -11.93 -9.03 0.71
CA GLN A 67 -13.30 -8.79 1.15
C GLN A 67 -13.49 -7.29 1.39
N SER A 68 -14.35 -6.67 0.58
CA SER A 68 -14.76 -5.28 0.77
C SER A 68 -16.02 -5.26 1.63
N GLY A 69 -15.95 -4.62 2.80
CA GLY A 69 -17.11 -4.56 3.72
C GLY A 69 -17.05 -3.36 4.66
N LEU A 70 -18.21 -3.01 5.23
CA LEU A 70 -18.35 -1.94 6.23
C LEU A 70 -17.90 -2.38 7.63
N ALA A 71 -17.74 -3.69 7.86
CA ALA A 71 -17.24 -4.20 9.14
C ALA A 71 -15.70 -4.23 9.13
N PRO A 72 -15.03 -3.94 10.27
CA PRO A 72 -13.59 -4.11 10.39
C PRO A 72 -13.28 -5.62 10.35
N THR A 73 -13.07 -6.14 9.13
CA THR A 73 -12.87 -7.56 8.87
C THR A 73 -11.42 -7.98 8.89
N ASP A 74 -10.50 -7.03 8.66
CA ASP A 74 -9.06 -7.33 8.59
C ASP A 74 -8.26 -6.38 9.47
N ASP A 75 -7.78 -6.91 10.61
CA ASP A 75 -6.82 -6.23 11.49
C ASP A 75 -5.36 -6.52 11.11
N GLY A 76 -5.11 -7.16 9.98
CA GLY A 76 -3.81 -7.62 9.51
C GLY A 76 -3.39 -7.04 8.17
N PHE A 77 -2.10 -7.22 7.86
CA PHE A 77 -1.58 -6.92 6.54
C PHE A 77 -1.78 -8.12 5.60
N THR A 78 -2.10 -7.83 4.33
CA THR A 78 -2.23 -8.86 3.30
C THR A 78 -1.27 -8.57 2.15
N LEU A 79 -0.41 -9.52 1.85
CA LEU A 79 0.46 -9.52 0.68
C LEU A 79 -0.27 -10.18 -0.48
N ILE A 80 -0.40 -9.50 -1.61
CA ILE A 80 -1.14 -10.00 -2.77
C ILE A 80 -0.20 -10.01 -3.97
N THR A 81 -0.03 -11.17 -4.58
CA THR A 81 0.88 -11.39 -5.69
C THR A 81 0.22 -12.21 -6.79
N TYR A 82 0.91 -12.33 -7.93
CA TYR A 82 0.53 -13.27 -8.96
C TYR A 82 0.86 -14.71 -8.54
N GLY A 83 -0.03 -15.62 -8.83
CA GLY A 83 0.17 -17.06 -8.77
C GLY A 83 -0.62 -17.75 -9.89
N GLU A 84 -0.13 -18.87 -10.40
CA GLU A 84 -0.86 -19.65 -11.42
C GLU A 84 -2.14 -20.28 -10.86
N VAL A 85 -2.16 -20.49 -9.55
CA VAL A 85 -3.28 -21.06 -8.79
C VAL A 85 -3.53 -20.16 -7.59
N GLU A 86 -4.79 -20.07 -7.17
CA GLU A 86 -5.12 -19.37 -5.93
C GLU A 86 -4.53 -20.10 -4.73
N GLU A 87 -3.70 -19.39 -3.97
CA GLU A 87 -3.04 -19.91 -2.78
C GLU A 87 -3.07 -18.88 -1.67
N SER A 88 -3.18 -19.34 -0.44
CA SER A 88 -3.13 -18.51 0.75
C SER A 88 -2.20 -19.11 1.79
N MET A 89 -1.33 -18.26 2.38
CA MET A 89 -0.41 -18.67 3.45
C MET A 89 -0.58 -17.73 4.64
N ASP A 90 -0.37 -18.27 5.83
CA ASP A 90 -0.27 -17.48 7.07
C ASP A 90 1.09 -16.80 7.21
N GLY A 91 1.18 -15.81 8.08
CA GLY A 91 2.41 -15.04 8.26
C GLY A 91 3.60 -15.86 8.76
N GLN A 92 3.37 -16.91 9.52
CA GLN A 92 4.44 -17.80 9.97
C GLN A 92 5.09 -18.53 8.78
N THR A 93 4.27 -19.01 7.87
CA THR A 93 4.72 -19.65 6.64
C THR A 93 5.43 -18.64 5.74
N VAL A 94 4.89 -17.43 5.61
CA VAL A 94 5.45 -16.35 4.78
C VAL A 94 6.89 -16.00 5.19
N VAL A 95 7.13 -15.78 6.49
CA VAL A 95 8.46 -15.38 6.97
C VAL A 95 9.50 -16.49 6.95
N THR A 96 9.06 -17.75 6.84
CA THR A 96 9.95 -18.91 6.73
C THR A 96 10.12 -19.42 5.29
N HIS A 97 9.34 -18.89 4.35
CA HIS A 97 9.35 -19.35 2.97
C HIS A 97 10.63 -18.91 2.25
N PRO A 98 11.41 -19.83 1.64
CA PRO A 98 12.72 -19.51 1.09
C PRO A 98 12.69 -18.54 -0.10
N ASP A 99 11.59 -18.53 -0.86
CA ASP A 99 11.45 -17.70 -2.07
C ASP A 99 10.78 -16.37 -1.82
N LEU A 100 10.31 -16.11 -0.58
CA LEU A 100 9.67 -14.86 -0.20
C LEU A 100 10.62 -14.01 0.65
N ASP A 101 10.80 -12.77 0.26
CA ASP A 101 11.74 -11.83 0.90
C ASP A 101 11.05 -11.05 2.05
N TYR A 102 10.55 -11.80 3.05
CA TYR A 102 9.86 -11.27 4.24
C TYR A 102 10.39 -11.84 5.56
N HIS A 103 11.57 -12.44 5.54
CA HIS A 103 12.16 -13.09 6.74
C HIS A 103 12.35 -12.12 7.91
N ASP A 104 12.67 -10.86 7.62
CA ASP A 104 12.85 -9.79 8.61
C ASP A 104 11.56 -9.38 9.32
N MET A 105 10.40 -9.69 8.75
CA MET A 105 9.12 -9.45 9.39
C MET A 105 8.86 -10.38 10.60
N ALA A 106 9.67 -11.43 10.76
CA ALA A 106 9.62 -12.31 11.93
C ALA A 106 9.87 -11.55 13.24
N ASP A 107 10.68 -10.50 13.19
CA ASP A 107 11.03 -9.66 14.35
C ASP A 107 9.84 -8.82 14.87
N LEU A 108 8.75 -8.69 14.09
CA LEU A 108 7.56 -7.93 14.48
C LEU A 108 6.66 -8.68 15.49
N GLY A 109 6.99 -9.91 15.79
CA GLY A 109 6.36 -10.68 16.85
C GLY A 109 5.20 -11.58 16.41
N PRO A 110 4.81 -12.53 17.28
CA PRO A 110 3.83 -13.57 16.95
C PRO A 110 2.42 -13.01 16.72
N GLU A 111 2.03 -11.94 17.40
CA GLU A 111 0.72 -11.30 17.24
C GLU A 111 0.56 -10.67 15.83
N PHE A 112 1.63 -10.10 15.31
CA PHE A 112 1.66 -9.60 13.93
C PHE A 112 1.59 -10.77 12.95
N LEU A 113 2.42 -11.81 13.14
CA LEU A 113 2.46 -12.97 12.24
C LEU A 113 1.13 -13.72 12.19
N ALA A 114 0.39 -13.77 13.30
CA ALA A 114 -0.94 -14.38 13.33
C ALA A 114 -1.96 -13.64 12.46
N LYS A 115 -1.70 -12.38 12.11
CA LYS A 115 -2.59 -11.52 11.32
C LYS A 115 -2.04 -11.20 9.93
N LEU A 116 -0.78 -11.52 9.66
CA LEU A 116 -0.19 -11.39 8.33
C LEU A 116 -0.73 -12.50 7.42
N GLN A 117 -1.17 -12.13 6.24
CA GLN A 117 -1.64 -13.06 5.22
C GLN A 117 -0.89 -12.85 3.90
N TYR A 118 -0.73 -13.92 3.16
CA TYR A 118 -0.25 -13.90 1.80
C TYR A 118 -1.29 -14.56 0.90
N LYS A 119 -1.57 -13.94 -0.25
CA LYS A 119 -2.50 -14.43 -1.25
C LYS A 119 -1.83 -14.38 -2.62
N ALA A 120 -1.68 -15.51 -3.25
CA ALA A 120 -1.35 -15.60 -4.67
C ALA A 120 -2.64 -15.78 -5.48
N TYR A 121 -2.81 -15.02 -6.54
CA TYR A 121 -4.02 -15.05 -7.35
C TYR A 121 -3.70 -15.00 -8.86
N PRO A 122 -4.41 -15.75 -9.74
CA PRO A 122 -4.15 -15.81 -11.16
C PRO A 122 -4.72 -14.59 -11.92
N ALA A 123 -4.37 -13.39 -11.48
CA ALA A 123 -4.73 -12.14 -12.13
C ALA A 123 -3.53 -11.60 -12.92
N GLU A 124 -3.68 -11.45 -14.23
CA GLU A 124 -2.58 -11.03 -15.14
C GLU A 124 -1.98 -9.68 -14.73
N ASN A 125 -2.81 -8.77 -14.22
CA ASN A 125 -2.36 -7.45 -13.75
C ASN A 125 -1.39 -7.52 -12.54
N LEU A 126 -1.36 -8.65 -11.83
CA LEU A 126 -0.48 -8.87 -10.68
C LEU A 126 0.85 -9.54 -11.07
N ARG A 127 1.04 -9.96 -12.34
CA ARG A 127 2.20 -10.77 -12.77
C ARG A 127 3.56 -10.15 -12.43
N HIS A 128 3.63 -8.82 -12.35
CA HIS A 128 4.86 -8.09 -12.09
C HIS A 128 4.69 -7.08 -10.96
N LEU A 129 3.79 -7.34 -10.03
CA LEU A 129 3.43 -6.40 -9.01
C LEU A 129 3.08 -7.15 -7.72
N THR A 130 3.54 -6.63 -6.59
CA THR A 130 3.12 -7.08 -5.26
C THR A 130 2.33 -5.95 -4.60
N LEU A 131 1.11 -6.23 -4.18
CA LEU A 131 0.29 -5.29 -3.45
C LEU A 131 0.34 -5.63 -1.96
N ILE A 132 0.47 -4.63 -1.12
CA ILE A 132 0.48 -4.77 0.33
C ILE A 132 -0.71 -3.99 0.86
N ASP A 133 -1.78 -4.69 1.21
CA ASP A 133 -2.96 -4.07 1.84
C ASP A 133 -2.74 -3.95 3.34
N SER A 134 -2.92 -2.75 3.88
CA SER A 134 -2.83 -2.51 5.32
C SER A 134 -4.21 -2.49 5.95
N PRO A 135 -4.32 -2.86 7.23
CA PRO A 135 -5.56 -2.64 7.98
C PRO A 135 -5.94 -1.16 7.98
N GLY A 136 -7.23 -0.89 8.02
CA GLY A 136 -7.74 0.46 8.07
C GLY A 136 -7.27 1.20 9.33
N MET A 137 -6.84 2.44 9.17
CA MET A 137 -6.48 3.30 10.30
C MET A 137 -7.74 3.69 11.08
N ILE A 138 -7.62 3.74 12.41
CA ILE A 138 -8.73 3.95 13.33
C ILE A 138 -8.54 5.29 14.07
N ASP A 139 -9.63 5.97 14.32
CA ASP A 139 -9.65 7.31 14.93
C ASP A 139 -9.47 7.30 16.47
N SER A 140 -9.14 6.15 17.06
CA SER A 140 -9.01 6.04 18.51
C SER A 140 -7.56 6.10 18.97
N ALA A 141 -7.29 6.86 20.04
CA ALA A 141 -5.99 6.86 20.73
C ALA A 141 -5.56 5.46 21.23
N SER A 142 -6.49 4.51 21.24
CA SER A 142 -6.29 3.12 21.65
C SER A 142 -6.07 2.16 20.48
N GLY A 143 -5.95 2.65 19.25
CA GLY A 143 -5.92 1.82 18.04
C GLY A 143 -4.82 0.75 18.05
N SER A 144 -3.62 1.09 18.52
CA SER A 144 -2.51 0.13 18.63
C SER A 144 -2.75 -0.94 19.69
N GLN A 145 -3.45 -0.63 20.79
CA GLN A 145 -3.78 -1.59 21.83
C GLN A 145 -4.84 -2.62 21.37
N LEU A 146 -5.72 -2.21 20.46
CA LEU A 146 -6.77 -3.10 19.93
C LEU A 146 -6.22 -4.13 18.94
N ARG A 147 -5.13 -3.81 18.24
CA ARG A 147 -4.54 -4.73 17.25
C ARG A 147 -3.63 -5.80 17.84
N GLY A 148 -3.12 -5.60 19.08
CA GLY A 148 -2.24 -6.53 19.77
C GLY A 148 -0.79 -6.53 19.27
N TYR A 149 -0.45 -5.73 18.25
CA TYR A 149 0.91 -5.55 17.70
C TYR A 149 1.20 -4.07 17.40
N ASP A 150 2.46 -3.72 17.24
CA ASP A 150 2.88 -2.35 16.88
C ASP A 150 2.62 -2.07 15.40
N PHE A 151 1.44 -1.52 15.10
CA PHE A 151 1.03 -1.17 13.75
C PHE A 151 1.95 -0.13 13.11
N ARG A 152 2.49 0.81 13.89
CA ARG A 152 3.36 1.88 13.37
C ARG A 152 4.69 1.32 12.89
N GLU A 153 5.29 0.44 13.67
CA GLU A 153 6.53 -0.25 13.28
C GLU A 153 6.30 -1.11 12.04
N CYS A 154 5.16 -1.83 11.95
CA CYS A 154 4.81 -2.61 10.77
C CYS A 154 4.69 -1.71 9.52
N VAL A 155 3.97 -0.58 9.64
CA VAL A 155 3.86 0.38 8.53
C VAL A 155 5.24 0.89 8.12
N ARG A 156 6.11 1.23 9.06
CA ARG A 156 7.46 1.70 8.77
C ARG A 156 8.27 0.68 7.96
N ARG A 157 8.26 -0.59 8.41
CA ARG A 157 8.96 -1.69 7.72
C ARG A 157 8.44 -1.90 6.29
N PHE A 158 7.12 -1.96 6.12
CA PHE A 158 6.54 -2.09 4.79
C PHE A 158 6.79 -0.86 3.92
N ALA A 159 6.72 0.35 4.46
CA ALA A 159 6.99 1.57 3.72
C ALA A 159 8.44 1.66 3.24
N GLU A 160 9.41 1.20 4.03
CA GLU A 160 10.82 1.13 3.62
C GLU A 160 11.01 0.16 2.47
N SER A 161 10.35 -0.99 2.50
CA SER A 161 10.44 -2.03 1.47
C SER A 161 9.60 -1.75 0.22
N ALA A 162 8.61 -0.86 0.28
CA ALA A 162 7.74 -0.52 -0.83
C ALA A 162 8.44 0.43 -1.82
N ASP A 163 8.13 0.26 -3.11
CA ASP A 163 8.55 1.17 -4.19
C ASP A 163 7.58 2.34 -4.33
N LEU A 164 6.31 2.11 -3.99
CA LEU A 164 5.25 3.11 -4.05
C LEU A 164 4.31 2.96 -2.84
N ILE A 165 3.88 4.08 -2.29
CA ILE A 165 2.93 4.15 -1.19
C ILE A 165 1.71 4.94 -1.65
N LEU A 166 0.55 4.31 -1.66
CA LEU A 166 -0.73 4.94 -1.97
C LEU A 166 -1.46 5.25 -0.65
N PHE A 167 -1.59 6.54 -0.33
CA PHE A 167 -2.24 6.96 0.90
C PHE A 167 -3.67 7.44 0.60
N PHE A 168 -4.66 6.66 1.00
CA PHE A 168 -6.07 6.86 0.67
C PHE A 168 -6.79 7.72 1.70
N PHE A 169 -7.50 8.73 1.20
CA PHE A 169 -8.43 9.57 1.94
C PHE A 169 -9.84 9.43 1.38
N ASP A 170 -10.83 9.61 2.25
CA ASP A 170 -12.25 9.53 1.94
C ASP A 170 -12.88 10.93 2.04
N PRO A 171 -13.74 11.36 1.09
CA PRO A 171 -14.46 12.63 1.14
C PRO A 171 -15.28 12.85 2.40
N ASP A 172 -15.86 11.79 2.95
CA ASP A 172 -16.66 11.85 4.17
C ASP A 172 -15.83 12.18 5.41
N LYS A 173 -14.52 11.86 5.34
CA LYS A 173 -13.56 12.10 6.41
C LYS A 173 -12.30 12.79 5.87
N PRO A 174 -12.43 14.01 5.30
CA PRO A 174 -11.30 14.76 4.77
C PRO A 174 -10.38 15.27 5.89
N GLY A 175 -10.87 15.23 7.14
CA GLY A 175 -10.08 15.37 8.34
C GLY A 175 -9.23 14.11 8.50
N THR A 176 -7.96 14.30 8.59
CA THR A 176 -6.99 13.29 8.90
C THR A 176 -7.26 12.76 10.30
N THR A 177 -7.45 11.46 10.43
CA THR A 177 -7.51 10.82 11.75
C THR A 177 -6.18 11.01 12.47
N GLY A 178 -6.17 11.02 13.79
CA GLY A 178 -4.94 11.19 14.57
C GLY A 178 -3.89 10.12 14.22
N GLU A 179 -4.32 8.88 13.96
CA GLU A 179 -3.44 7.79 13.55
C GLU A 179 -2.86 8.04 12.14
N ALA A 180 -3.67 8.50 11.18
CA ALA A 180 -3.22 8.80 9.82
C ALA A 180 -2.18 9.93 9.80
N ILE A 181 -2.40 10.98 10.60
CA ILE A 181 -1.43 12.08 10.75
C ILE A 181 -0.13 11.55 11.33
N SER A 182 -0.19 10.77 12.41
CA SER A 182 1.04 10.28 13.06
C SER A 182 1.82 9.33 12.16
N ILE A 183 1.14 8.47 11.38
CA ILE A 183 1.80 7.64 10.38
C ILE A 183 2.51 8.50 9.34
N PHE A 184 1.82 9.51 8.82
CA PHE A 184 2.38 10.39 7.80
C PHE A 184 3.58 11.18 8.32
N THR A 185 3.51 11.72 9.55
CA THR A 185 4.53 12.59 10.13
C THR A 185 5.69 11.85 10.77
N GLU A 186 5.49 10.63 11.24
CA GLU A 186 6.48 9.89 12.02
C GLU A 186 7.04 8.70 11.24
N GLN A 187 6.16 7.93 10.57
CA GLN A 187 6.57 6.69 9.94
C GLN A 187 7.00 6.84 8.47
N LEU A 188 6.46 7.85 7.76
CA LEU A 188 6.81 8.09 6.36
C LEU A 188 7.89 9.15 6.17
N VAL A 189 8.51 9.65 7.24
CA VAL A 189 9.60 10.62 7.15
C VAL A 189 10.74 10.09 6.31
N GLY A 190 11.14 10.89 5.30
CA GLY A 190 12.20 10.55 4.35
C GLY A 190 11.76 9.65 3.20
N LEU A 191 10.50 9.22 3.18
CA LEU A 191 9.90 8.41 2.12
C LEU A 191 8.92 9.19 1.24
N ASP A 192 8.87 10.52 1.37
CA ASP A 192 7.93 11.39 0.66
C ASP A 192 7.93 11.17 -0.86
N HIS A 193 9.09 10.84 -1.42
CA HIS A 193 9.28 10.58 -2.85
C HIS A 193 8.53 9.34 -3.35
N LYS A 194 8.12 8.45 -2.46
CA LYS A 194 7.35 7.23 -2.75
C LYS A 194 5.85 7.41 -2.51
N VAL A 195 5.42 8.51 -1.88
CA VAL A 195 4.03 8.68 -1.43
C VAL A 195 3.19 9.40 -2.48
N LEU A 196 2.09 8.77 -2.87
CA LEU A 196 1.02 9.39 -3.63
C LEU A 196 -0.24 9.50 -2.76
N ILE A 197 -0.80 10.69 -2.71
CA ILE A 197 -2.03 10.96 -1.97
C ILE A 197 -3.22 10.74 -2.88
N ILE A 198 -4.16 9.92 -2.43
CA ILE A 198 -5.35 9.53 -3.19
C ILE A 198 -6.59 10.02 -2.43
N LEU A 199 -7.36 10.92 -3.03
CA LEU A 199 -8.71 11.24 -2.61
C LEU A 199 -9.66 10.34 -3.41
N ASN A 200 -10.09 9.25 -2.79
CA ASN A 200 -10.96 8.26 -3.42
C ASN A 200 -12.43 8.59 -3.19
N LYS A 201 -13.33 7.90 -3.89
CA LYS A 201 -14.79 8.06 -3.79
C LYS A 201 -15.29 9.47 -4.08
N VAL A 202 -14.65 10.15 -5.02
CA VAL A 202 -15.09 11.51 -5.40
C VAL A 202 -16.47 11.54 -6.07
N ASP A 203 -16.96 10.38 -6.49
CA ASP A 203 -18.33 10.12 -6.96
C ASP A 203 -19.40 10.39 -5.89
N LEU A 204 -19.06 10.33 -4.61
CA LEU A 204 -19.97 10.68 -3.51
C LEU A 204 -20.18 12.19 -3.36
N CYS A 205 -19.43 13.02 -4.07
CA CYS A 205 -19.64 14.46 -4.09
C CYS A 205 -20.76 14.81 -5.07
N ASP A 206 -21.96 15.15 -4.59
CA ASP A 206 -23.11 15.51 -5.43
C ASP A 206 -22.87 16.78 -6.24
N HIS A 207 -22.07 17.71 -5.73
CA HIS A 207 -21.79 19.00 -6.35
C HIS A 207 -20.29 19.35 -6.34
N ILE A 208 -19.88 20.08 -7.38
CA ILE A 208 -18.50 20.60 -7.48
C ILE A 208 -18.10 21.43 -6.25
N ARG A 209 -19.04 22.08 -5.58
CA ARG A 209 -18.80 22.85 -4.35
C ARG A 209 -18.41 21.94 -3.20
N ASP A 210 -19.00 20.76 -3.10
CA ASP A 210 -18.70 19.78 -2.04
C ASP A 210 -17.35 19.15 -2.29
N PHE A 211 -17.05 18.82 -3.54
CA PHE A 211 -15.71 18.40 -3.94
C PHE A 211 -14.65 19.46 -3.60
N ALA A 212 -14.87 20.73 -3.99
CA ALA A 212 -13.92 21.80 -3.73
C ALA A 212 -13.68 22.01 -2.22
N ARG A 213 -14.73 21.88 -1.40
CA ARG A 213 -14.63 21.96 0.06
C ARG A 213 -13.81 20.82 0.62
N THR A 214 -14.11 19.58 0.22
CA THR A 214 -13.42 18.38 0.67
C THR A 214 -11.94 18.40 0.27
N TYR A 215 -11.66 18.70 -0.99
CA TYR A 215 -10.30 18.81 -1.51
C TYR A 215 -9.51 19.92 -0.78
N GLY A 216 -10.12 21.10 -0.61
CA GLY A 216 -9.50 22.20 0.12
C GLY A 216 -9.24 21.87 1.59
N THR A 217 -10.16 21.15 2.25
CA THR A 217 -9.98 20.70 3.63
C THR A 217 -8.82 19.71 3.75
N LEU A 218 -8.73 18.77 2.80
CA LEU A 218 -7.61 17.82 2.77
C LEU A 218 -6.28 18.55 2.56
N CYS A 219 -6.19 19.45 1.58
CA CYS A 219 -5.00 20.29 1.35
C CYS A 219 -4.60 21.07 2.61
N TRP A 220 -5.57 21.67 3.27
CA TRP A 220 -5.34 22.44 4.50
C TRP A 220 -4.79 21.59 5.64
N ASN A 221 -5.33 20.39 5.83
CA ASN A 221 -4.87 19.47 6.86
C ASN A 221 -3.48 18.94 6.57
N LEU A 222 -3.22 18.56 5.32
CA LEU A 222 -1.91 18.08 4.90
C LEU A 222 -0.83 19.18 4.99
N SER A 223 -1.17 20.43 4.66
CA SER A 223 -0.21 21.55 4.72
C SER A 223 0.29 21.85 6.14
N LYS A 224 -0.46 21.47 7.17
CA LYS A 224 -0.03 21.58 8.57
C LYS A 224 0.94 20.47 8.99
N THR A 225 0.94 19.40 8.24
CA THR A 225 1.61 18.15 8.59
C THR A 225 2.88 17.96 7.77
N ILE A 226 2.85 18.39 6.51
CA ILE A 226 3.96 18.23 5.57
C ILE A 226 4.85 19.48 5.62
N PRO A 227 6.14 19.36 5.98
CA PRO A 227 7.04 20.50 6.14
C PRO A 227 7.58 21.06 4.81
N THR A 228 6.98 20.70 3.67
CA THR A 228 7.41 21.15 2.34
C THR A 228 6.66 22.41 1.92
N LYS A 229 7.31 23.28 1.11
CA LYS A 229 6.68 24.49 0.57
C LYS A 229 5.59 24.18 -0.45
N ASP A 230 5.74 23.08 -1.17
CA ASP A 230 4.82 22.68 -2.24
C ASP A 230 3.76 21.74 -1.68
N THR A 231 2.51 22.00 -2.04
CA THR A 231 1.40 21.10 -1.72
C THR A 231 1.62 19.76 -2.44
N PRO A 232 1.55 18.65 -1.73
CA PRO A 232 1.70 17.36 -2.38
C PRO A 232 0.61 17.17 -3.43
N ARG A 233 0.96 16.44 -4.49
CA ARG A 233 0.01 16.14 -5.56
C ARG A 233 -1.05 15.17 -5.05
N ILE A 234 -2.33 15.57 -5.14
CA ILE A 234 -3.48 14.75 -4.74
C ILE A 234 -4.14 14.20 -6.00
N TYR A 235 -4.22 12.89 -6.11
CA TYR A 235 -4.93 12.22 -7.18
C TYR A 235 -6.36 11.93 -6.73
N THR A 236 -7.31 12.26 -7.58
CA THR A 236 -8.72 12.00 -7.31
C THR A 236 -9.15 10.74 -8.05
N THR A 237 -9.82 9.83 -7.35
CA THR A 237 -10.24 8.55 -7.91
C THR A 237 -11.67 8.20 -7.49
N TYR A 238 -12.30 7.40 -8.32
CA TYR A 238 -13.49 6.64 -7.97
C TYR A 238 -13.39 5.26 -8.63
N ILE A 239 -14.07 4.28 -8.09
CA ILE A 239 -14.09 2.93 -8.63
C ILE A 239 -15.51 2.71 -9.13
N PRO A 240 -15.71 2.52 -10.46
CA PRO A 240 -17.02 2.18 -10.99
C PRO A 240 -17.46 0.84 -10.39
N ASP A 241 -18.75 0.74 -10.10
CA ASP A 241 -19.33 -0.49 -9.57
C ASP A 241 -19.07 -1.64 -10.57
N LEU A 242 -18.33 -2.65 -10.15
CA LEU A 242 -18.02 -3.83 -10.97
C LEU A 242 -19.29 -4.59 -11.41
N ALA A 243 -20.39 -4.41 -10.66
CA ALA A 243 -21.66 -5.10 -10.96
C ALA A 243 -22.43 -4.47 -12.12
N THR A 244 -22.28 -3.19 -12.41
CA THR A 244 -23.09 -2.49 -13.40
C THR A 244 -22.36 -2.18 -14.71
N GLY A 245 -21.05 -2.10 -14.69
CA GLY A 245 -20.23 -1.78 -15.90
C GLY A 245 -20.54 -0.40 -16.52
N GLU A 246 -21.52 0.31 -16.01
CA GLU A 246 -21.88 1.63 -16.49
C GLU A 246 -21.31 2.70 -15.54
N PRO A 247 -20.70 3.76 -16.07
CA PRO A 247 -20.38 4.92 -15.27
C PRO A 247 -21.70 5.48 -14.72
N ASP A 248 -21.81 5.60 -13.40
CA ASP A 248 -23.00 6.12 -12.75
C ASP A 248 -23.35 7.49 -13.36
N GLN A 249 -24.44 7.54 -14.11
CA GLN A 249 -24.90 8.77 -14.82
C GLN A 249 -25.29 9.91 -13.86
N LYS A 250 -25.25 9.68 -12.55
CA LYS A 250 -25.48 10.70 -11.52
C LYS A 250 -24.30 11.65 -11.30
N ASN A 251 -23.12 11.31 -11.80
CA ASN A 251 -21.94 12.18 -11.61
C ASN A 251 -22.03 13.41 -12.50
N THR A 252 -22.50 14.50 -11.92
CA THR A 252 -22.56 15.83 -12.57
C THR A 252 -21.20 16.54 -12.57
N ILE A 253 -20.16 15.96 -11.98
CA ILE A 253 -18.81 16.51 -12.04
C ILE A 253 -18.15 16.00 -13.32
N PRO A 254 -17.83 16.87 -14.29
CA PRO A 254 -17.10 16.45 -15.48
C PRO A 254 -15.74 15.92 -15.06
N LEU A 255 -15.49 14.61 -15.26
CA LEU A 255 -14.20 13.98 -14.95
C LEU A 255 -12.99 14.69 -15.59
N SER A 256 -13.22 15.44 -16.68
CA SER A 256 -12.21 16.28 -17.34
C SER A 256 -11.68 17.43 -16.46
N LEU A 257 -12.38 17.80 -15.39
CA LEU A 257 -11.94 18.83 -14.44
C LEU A 257 -11.16 18.24 -13.24
N ILE A 258 -11.08 16.92 -13.13
CA ILE A 258 -10.43 16.22 -12.00
C ILE A 258 -8.96 15.94 -12.30
N HIS A 259 -8.52 16.09 -13.55
CA HIS A 259 -7.11 15.99 -13.94
C HIS A 259 -6.41 17.35 -13.77
N ILE A 260 -6.24 17.76 -12.51
CA ILE A 260 -5.36 18.90 -12.16
C ILE A 260 -4.07 18.33 -11.59
#